data_51ff7019d0076b60d195006c41e62d4e
#
_entry.id   51ff7019d0076b60d195006c41e62d4e
#
_cell.length_a   1.000
_cell.length_b   1.000
_cell.length_c   1.000
_cell.angle_alpha   90.00
_cell.angle_beta   90.00
_cell.angle_gamma   90.00
#
_symmetry.space_group_name_H-M   'P 1'
#
loop_
_entity.id
_entity.type
_entity.pdbx_description
1 polymer ?
#
loop_
_entity_poly.entity_id
_entity_poly.type
_entity_poly.pdbx_seq_one_letter_code
_entity_poly.pdbx_strand_id
1 'polypeptide(L)'
;MQILDTVIDKQIIERSEFIAILSRCFSIEQAKSLVEQAMIDYPNATHYCYAYLLQNNQYSKSNDNGEPSGTAGAPILQVLLKNKLDNVICIVIRYFGGIKLGAGGLIRAYSGAAANVVNKAILTEFIPWHVFQFSCSYDKIGIINNLVDDQFKIIDTQYSDQVTFTIHTTKEDNQQTLDNALKQAVSIQSFDDLLVETPLGKED
;
A
#
# COMPACT_ATOMS: atom_id res chain seq x y z
N MET A 1 -6.47 -2.16 -2.68
CA MET A 1 -5.54 -1.33 -1.88
C MET A 1 -4.26 -2.09 -1.61
N GLN A 2 -3.13 -1.41 -1.52
CA GLN A 2 -1.84 -1.97 -1.10
C GLN A 2 -1.34 -1.24 0.14
N ILE A 3 -0.14 -1.52 0.58
CA ILE A 3 0.52 -0.79 1.67
C ILE A 3 1.76 -0.08 1.12
N LEU A 4 2.13 1.08 1.67
CA LEU A 4 3.30 1.83 1.23
C LEU A 4 4.59 1.11 1.62
N ASP A 5 4.72 0.76 2.89
CA ASP A 5 5.92 0.17 3.48
C ASP A 5 5.59 -1.04 4.35
N THR A 6 6.62 -1.84 4.68
CA THR A 6 6.49 -2.93 5.66
C THR A 6 6.24 -2.35 7.05
N VAL A 7 5.25 -2.90 7.73
CA VAL A 7 4.87 -2.50 9.09
C VAL A 7 5.00 -3.69 10.03
N ILE A 8 5.53 -3.43 11.22
CA ILE A 8 5.68 -4.42 12.29
C ILE A 8 4.96 -3.92 13.54
N ASP A 9 4.22 -4.81 14.17
CA ASP A 9 3.58 -4.56 15.45
C ASP A 9 3.79 -5.74 16.41
N LYS A 10 3.84 -5.43 17.70
CA LYS A 10 4.08 -6.41 18.75
C LYS A 10 3.07 -6.25 19.87
N GLN A 11 2.52 -7.36 20.32
CA GLN A 11 1.59 -7.41 21.46
C GLN A 11 1.85 -8.62 22.35
N ILE A 12 1.46 -8.51 23.61
CA ILE A 12 1.54 -9.61 24.60
C ILE A 12 0.11 -9.95 25.04
N ILE A 13 -0.27 -11.22 24.91
CA ILE A 13 -1.58 -11.73 25.32
C ILE A 13 -1.34 -12.99 26.16
N GLU A 14 -1.82 -13.00 27.40
CA GLU A 14 -1.67 -14.14 28.32
C GLU A 14 -0.22 -14.68 28.33
N ARG A 15 0.75 -13.81 28.49
CA ARG A 15 2.20 -14.08 28.46
C ARG A 15 2.76 -14.58 27.13
N SER A 16 1.93 -14.89 26.13
CA SER A 16 2.39 -15.15 24.76
C SER A 16 2.71 -13.83 24.07
N GLU A 17 3.82 -13.81 23.35
CA GLU A 17 4.20 -12.68 22.51
C GLU A 17 3.75 -12.96 21.07
N PHE A 18 3.09 -11.99 20.45
CA PHE A 18 2.67 -12.01 19.06
C PHE A 18 3.34 -10.86 18.33
N ILE A 19 4.10 -11.16 17.28
CA ILE A 19 4.74 -10.17 16.40
C ILE A 19 4.10 -10.31 15.03
N ALA A 20 3.42 -9.26 14.57
CA ALA A 20 2.81 -9.21 13.25
C ALA A 20 3.67 -8.39 12.30
N ILE A 21 3.95 -8.93 11.12
CA ILE A 21 4.68 -8.28 10.02
C ILE A 21 3.74 -8.23 8.82
N LEU A 22 3.43 -7.04 8.33
CA LEU A 22 2.68 -6.82 7.12
C LEU A 22 3.61 -6.25 6.05
N SER A 23 3.79 -6.97 4.94
CA SER A 23 4.72 -6.61 3.87
C SER A 23 4.07 -6.70 2.50
N ARG A 24 4.57 -5.92 1.53
CA ARG A 24 4.26 -6.12 0.12
C ARG A 24 4.72 -7.50 -0.33
N CYS A 25 3.92 -8.13 -1.17
CA CYS A 25 4.21 -9.44 -1.70
C CYS A 25 3.54 -9.61 -3.06
N PHE A 26 4.31 -9.86 -4.11
CA PHE A 26 3.81 -9.90 -5.49
C PHE A 26 3.85 -11.30 -6.11
N SER A 27 4.48 -12.28 -5.44
CA SER A 27 4.56 -13.67 -5.92
C SER A 27 4.57 -14.68 -4.78
N ILE A 28 4.25 -15.93 -5.11
CA ILE A 28 4.31 -17.07 -4.17
C ILE A 28 5.75 -17.30 -3.69
N GLU A 29 6.73 -17.13 -4.56
CA GLU A 29 8.15 -17.28 -4.25
C GLU A 29 8.59 -16.22 -3.25
N GLN A 30 8.17 -14.97 -3.45
CA GLN A 30 8.43 -13.88 -2.51
C GLN A 30 7.75 -14.13 -1.15
N ALA A 31 6.53 -14.65 -1.15
CA ALA A 31 5.85 -15.01 0.10
C ALA A 31 6.65 -16.06 0.91
N LYS A 32 7.20 -17.09 0.26
CA LYS A 32 8.05 -18.08 0.92
C LYS A 32 9.32 -17.45 1.48
N SER A 33 10.01 -16.63 0.69
CA SER A 33 11.22 -15.93 1.12
C SER A 33 10.97 -15.02 2.33
N LEU A 34 9.85 -14.30 2.37
CA LEU A 34 9.48 -13.44 3.50
C LEU A 34 9.19 -14.25 4.78
N VAL A 35 8.57 -15.43 4.65
CA VAL A 35 8.37 -16.33 5.81
C VAL A 35 9.71 -16.90 6.30
N GLU A 36 10.60 -17.32 5.39
CA GLU A 36 11.94 -17.79 5.74
C GLU A 36 12.77 -16.69 6.42
N GLN A 37 12.70 -15.44 5.92
CA GLN A 37 13.35 -14.30 6.53
C GLN A 37 12.81 -14.04 7.95
N ALA A 38 11.48 -14.13 8.14
CA ALA A 38 10.89 -13.98 9.47
C ALA A 38 11.38 -15.07 10.45
N MET A 39 11.64 -16.30 9.99
CA MET A 39 12.22 -17.36 10.81
C MET A 39 13.67 -17.07 11.22
N ILE A 40 14.42 -16.39 10.36
CA ILE A 40 15.81 -15.97 10.65
C ILE A 40 15.82 -14.80 11.63
N ASP A 41 14.97 -13.79 11.41
CA ASP A 41 14.95 -12.57 12.21
C ASP A 41 14.36 -12.80 13.62
N TYR A 42 13.45 -13.76 13.73
CA TYR A 42 12.76 -14.13 14.98
C TYR A 42 12.95 -15.61 15.32
N PRO A 43 14.15 -16.06 15.60
CA PRO A 43 14.45 -17.47 15.80
C PRO A 43 13.76 -18.04 17.05
N ASN A 44 13.57 -19.36 17.05
CA ASN A 44 13.00 -20.12 18.17
C ASN A 44 11.56 -19.74 18.55
N ALA A 45 10.80 -19.07 17.68
CA ALA A 45 9.37 -18.89 17.89
C ALA A 45 8.63 -20.23 17.79
N THR A 46 7.50 -20.31 18.46
CA THR A 46 6.69 -21.54 18.49
C THR A 46 5.95 -21.75 17.17
N HIS A 47 5.46 -20.65 16.56
CA HIS A 47 4.67 -20.65 15.33
C HIS A 47 4.95 -19.41 14.48
N TYR A 48 4.92 -19.61 13.14
CA TYR A 48 5.03 -18.56 12.12
C TYR A 48 3.81 -18.65 11.19
N CYS A 49 2.67 -18.23 11.70
CA CYS A 49 1.40 -18.28 10.97
C CYS A 49 1.32 -17.16 9.96
N TYR A 50 0.77 -17.41 8.79
CA TYR A 50 0.71 -16.36 7.77
C TYR A 50 -0.52 -16.49 6.86
N ALA A 51 -0.85 -15.38 6.20
CA ALA A 51 -1.74 -15.36 5.06
C ALA A 51 -1.27 -14.33 4.03
N TYR A 52 -1.54 -14.58 2.76
CA TYR A 52 -1.28 -13.62 1.68
C TYR A 52 -2.45 -13.53 0.71
N LEU A 53 -2.52 -12.38 0.03
CA LEU A 53 -3.42 -12.08 -1.08
C LEU A 53 -2.59 -11.50 -2.22
N LEU A 54 -2.70 -12.05 -3.43
CA LEU A 54 -1.92 -11.66 -4.61
C LEU A 54 -2.80 -11.51 -5.84
N GLN A 55 -2.43 -10.60 -6.74
CA GLN A 55 -2.99 -10.43 -8.09
C GLN A 55 -4.52 -10.30 -8.09
N ASN A 56 -5.05 -9.24 -7.46
CA ASN A 56 -6.48 -9.01 -7.29
C ASN A 56 -7.20 -10.21 -6.64
N ASN A 57 -6.57 -10.78 -5.61
CA ASN A 57 -7.06 -11.93 -4.84
C ASN A 57 -7.21 -13.23 -5.65
N GLN A 58 -6.61 -13.33 -6.85
CA GLN A 58 -6.60 -14.58 -7.62
C GLN A 58 -5.84 -15.68 -6.89
N TYR A 59 -4.80 -15.32 -6.13
CA TYR A 59 -4.05 -16.26 -5.30
C TYR A 59 -4.15 -15.84 -3.85
N SER A 60 -4.73 -16.70 -3.04
CA SER A 60 -4.79 -16.54 -1.60
C SER A 60 -4.34 -17.81 -0.89
N LYS A 61 -3.64 -17.66 0.20
CA LYS A 61 -3.24 -18.79 1.04
C LYS A 61 -3.17 -18.36 2.49
N SER A 62 -3.48 -19.31 3.38
CA SER A 62 -3.24 -19.18 4.81
C SER A 62 -2.56 -20.43 5.36
N ASN A 63 -1.82 -20.27 6.45
CA ASN A 63 -1.09 -21.37 7.10
C ASN A 63 -1.08 -21.17 8.61
N ASP A 64 -1.49 -22.19 9.33
CA ASP A 64 -1.53 -22.20 10.80
C ASP A 64 -0.18 -22.57 11.44
N ASN A 65 0.79 -23.07 10.67
CA ASN A 65 2.15 -23.41 11.11
C ASN A 65 2.20 -24.12 12.49
N GLY A 66 1.41 -25.19 12.63
CA GLY A 66 1.35 -26.01 13.86
C GLY A 66 0.39 -25.51 14.94
N GLU A 67 -0.27 -24.36 14.80
CA GLU A 67 -1.44 -24.03 15.61
C GLU A 67 -2.63 -24.93 15.25
N PRO A 68 -3.64 -25.07 16.10
CA PRO A 68 -4.86 -25.81 15.76
C PRO A 68 -5.50 -25.30 14.47
N SER A 69 -5.95 -26.21 13.63
CA SER A 69 -6.47 -25.90 12.28
C SER A 69 -7.52 -24.79 12.31
N GLY A 70 -7.32 -23.76 11.47
CA GLY A 70 -8.23 -22.63 11.30
C GLY A 70 -8.18 -21.59 12.42
N THR A 71 -7.25 -21.69 13.37
CA THR A 71 -7.20 -20.75 14.51
C THR A 71 -6.23 -19.59 14.32
N ALA A 72 -5.39 -19.61 13.29
CA ALA A 72 -4.37 -18.59 13.04
C ALA A 72 -4.40 -18.06 11.60
N GLY A 73 -4.04 -18.88 10.63
CA GLY A 73 -3.92 -18.45 9.23
C GLY A 73 -5.22 -17.94 8.64
N ALA A 74 -6.33 -18.64 8.87
CA ALA A 74 -7.65 -18.21 8.38
C ALA A 74 -8.11 -16.87 9.02
N PRO A 75 -8.00 -16.63 10.34
CA PRO A 75 -8.23 -15.33 10.97
C PRO A 75 -7.39 -14.19 10.38
N ILE A 76 -6.10 -14.43 10.11
CA ILE A 76 -5.22 -13.44 9.45
C ILE A 76 -5.77 -13.12 8.06
N LEU A 77 -6.09 -14.14 7.25
CA LEU A 77 -6.62 -13.97 5.89
C LEU A 77 -7.90 -13.13 5.88
N GLN A 78 -8.82 -13.38 6.83
CA GLN A 78 -10.07 -12.64 6.93
C GLN A 78 -9.84 -11.13 7.20
N VAL A 79 -8.81 -10.79 7.99
CA VAL A 79 -8.45 -9.38 8.22
C VAL A 79 -7.97 -8.73 6.92
N LEU A 80 -7.10 -9.39 6.14
CA LEU A 80 -6.62 -8.86 4.86
C LEU A 80 -7.77 -8.62 3.88
N LEU A 81 -8.68 -9.62 3.74
CA LEU A 81 -9.85 -9.55 2.86
C LEU A 81 -10.81 -8.42 3.28
N LYS A 82 -11.12 -8.29 4.59
CA LYS A 82 -11.99 -7.25 5.12
C LYS A 82 -11.48 -5.85 4.82
N ASN A 83 -10.16 -5.67 4.84
CA ASN A 83 -9.52 -4.40 4.52
C ASN A 83 -9.24 -4.23 3.01
N LYS A 84 -9.75 -5.13 2.15
CA LYS A 84 -9.58 -5.09 0.68
C LYS A 84 -8.13 -4.94 0.24
N LEU A 85 -7.21 -5.53 1.01
CA LEU A 85 -5.79 -5.51 0.68
C LEU A 85 -5.49 -6.48 -0.47
N ASP A 86 -4.47 -6.17 -1.24
CA ASP A 86 -3.94 -7.00 -2.32
C ASP A 86 -2.43 -6.85 -2.42
N ASN A 87 -1.75 -7.85 -2.99
CA ASN A 87 -0.31 -7.91 -3.10
C ASN A 87 0.39 -7.71 -1.75
N VAL A 88 -0.12 -8.40 -0.72
CA VAL A 88 0.41 -8.37 0.65
C VAL A 88 0.53 -9.75 1.26
N ILE A 89 1.45 -9.88 2.22
CA ILE A 89 1.53 -10.99 3.16
C ILE A 89 1.49 -10.43 4.59
N CYS A 90 0.72 -11.07 5.45
CA CYS A 90 0.78 -10.84 6.89
C CYS A 90 1.30 -12.11 7.58
N ILE A 91 2.42 -11.99 8.28
CA ILE A 91 3.05 -13.06 9.07
C ILE A 91 2.85 -12.71 10.53
N VAL A 92 2.30 -13.64 11.32
CA VAL A 92 2.17 -13.47 12.77
C VAL A 92 2.98 -14.56 13.45
N ILE A 93 4.02 -14.12 14.14
CA ILE A 93 4.99 -14.94 14.85
C ILE A 93 4.55 -15.02 16.31
N ARG A 94 4.51 -16.22 16.88
CA ARG A 94 4.13 -16.42 18.26
C ARG A 94 5.24 -17.09 19.07
N TYR A 95 5.57 -16.48 20.22
CA TYR A 95 6.30 -17.13 21.29
C TYR A 95 5.30 -17.53 22.38
N PHE A 96 5.16 -18.82 22.64
CA PHE A 96 4.22 -19.32 23.63
C PHE A 96 4.64 -18.96 25.07
N GLY A 97 3.76 -18.34 25.81
CA GLY A 97 4.01 -17.87 27.19
C GLY A 97 3.59 -18.81 28.30
N GLY A 98 3.33 -20.10 27.98
CA GLY A 98 2.97 -21.11 29.00
C GLY A 98 1.47 -21.18 29.32
N ILE A 99 0.64 -20.21 28.87
CA ILE A 99 -0.81 -20.18 29.09
C ILE A 99 -1.53 -20.50 27.77
N LYS A 100 -2.38 -21.55 27.77
CA LYS A 100 -3.17 -21.91 26.61
C LYS A 100 -4.36 -20.97 26.42
N LEU A 101 -4.48 -20.34 25.27
CA LEU A 101 -5.57 -19.41 24.92
C LEU A 101 -6.90 -20.11 24.55
N GLY A 102 -6.84 -21.38 24.19
CA GLY A 102 -7.96 -22.09 23.56
C GLY A 102 -8.26 -21.59 22.13
N ALA A 103 -9.08 -22.29 21.36
CA ALA A 103 -9.35 -21.97 19.96
C ALA A 103 -9.91 -20.54 19.77
N GLY A 104 -10.91 -20.14 20.54
CA GLY A 104 -11.48 -18.80 20.47
C GLY A 104 -10.50 -17.69 20.88
N GLY A 105 -9.59 -17.98 21.84
CA GLY A 105 -8.52 -17.06 22.24
C GLY A 105 -7.49 -16.88 21.14
N LEU A 106 -7.08 -17.97 20.48
CA LEU A 106 -6.15 -17.93 19.35
C LEU A 106 -6.72 -17.14 18.18
N ILE A 107 -7.97 -17.41 17.77
CA ILE A 107 -8.63 -16.66 16.70
C ILE A 107 -8.59 -15.15 16.98
N ARG A 108 -8.95 -14.72 18.20
CA ARG A 108 -8.90 -13.31 18.59
C ARG A 108 -7.47 -12.74 18.60
N ALA A 109 -6.49 -13.51 19.08
CA ALA A 109 -5.11 -13.06 19.14
C ALA A 109 -4.51 -12.86 17.75
N TYR A 110 -4.66 -13.82 16.84
CA TYR A 110 -4.15 -13.74 15.47
C TYR A 110 -4.86 -12.68 14.64
N SER A 111 -6.19 -12.60 14.71
CA SER A 111 -6.93 -11.55 14.02
C SER A 111 -6.64 -10.15 14.59
N GLY A 112 -6.49 -10.03 15.91
CA GLY A 112 -6.12 -8.78 16.56
C GLY A 112 -4.72 -8.31 16.16
N ALA A 113 -3.73 -9.22 16.14
CA ALA A 113 -2.37 -8.90 15.70
C ALA A 113 -2.35 -8.42 14.24
N ALA A 114 -3.05 -9.12 13.35
CA ALA A 114 -3.17 -8.73 11.95
C ALA A 114 -3.91 -7.38 11.80
N ALA A 115 -4.99 -7.15 12.54
CA ALA A 115 -5.72 -5.87 12.49
C ALA A 115 -4.88 -4.69 12.98
N ASN A 116 -4.11 -4.87 14.06
CA ASN A 116 -3.25 -3.82 14.58
C ASN A 116 -2.17 -3.38 13.56
N VAL A 117 -1.52 -4.33 12.88
CA VAL A 117 -0.49 -4.00 11.90
C VAL A 117 -1.10 -3.35 10.66
N VAL A 118 -2.29 -3.76 10.22
CA VAL A 118 -3.04 -3.13 9.12
C VAL A 118 -3.44 -1.70 9.48
N ASN A 119 -3.94 -1.46 10.69
CA ASN A 119 -4.34 -0.12 11.15
C ASN A 119 -3.15 0.86 11.24
N LYS A 120 -1.92 0.36 11.41
CA LYS A 120 -0.69 1.16 11.42
C LYS A 120 -0.14 1.43 10.03
N ALA A 121 -0.51 0.62 9.03
CA ALA A 121 -0.03 0.76 7.67
C ALA A 121 -0.60 2.01 6.99
N ILE A 122 0.22 2.61 6.13
CA ILE A 122 -0.24 3.60 5.16
C ILE A 122 -0.76 2.82 3.96
N LEU A 123 -2.05 2.91 3.72
CA LEU A 123 -2.70 2.26 2.58
C LEU A 123 -2.50 3.10 1.33
N THR A 124 -2.40 2.44 0.17
CA THR A 124 -2.23 3.07 -1.13
C THR A 124 -3.21 2.50 -2.14
N GLU A 125 -3.58 3.32 -3.12
CA GLU A 125 -4.31 2.90 -4.31
C GLU A 125 -3.59 3.39 -5.57
N PHE A 126 -3.72 2.64 -6.67
CA PHE A 126 -3.31 3.11 -7.98
C PHE A 126 -4.45 3.94 -8.57
N ILE A 127 -4.23 5.25 -8.66
CA ILE A 127 -5.18 6.21 -9.21
C ILE A 127 -4.69 6.60 -10.61
N PRO A 128 -5.57 6.62 -11.64
CA PRO A 128 -5.19 7.16 -12.94
C PRO A 128 -4.90 8.66 -12.82
N TRP A 129 -3.73 9.06 -13.27
CA TRP A 129 -3.34 10.45 -13.37
C TRP A 129 -3.21 10.83 -14.85
N HIS A 130 -3.93 11.86 -15.25
CA HIS A 130 -3.82 12.44 -16.58
C HIS A 130 -2.57 13.31 -16.63
N VAL A 131 -1.67 12.99 -17.57
CA VAL A 131 -0.40 13.69 -17.75
C VAL A 131 -0.50 14.60 -18.95
N PHE A 132 -0.13 15.86 -18.78
CA PHE A 132 -0.09 16.88 -19.84
C PHE A 132 1.31 17.44 -19.94
N GLN A 133 1.81 17.62 -21.16
CA GLN A 133 3.02 18.34 -21.45
C GLN A 133 2.71 19.58 -22.29
N PHE A 134 3.31 20.68 -21.96
CA PHE A 134 3.20 21.91 -22.73
C PHE A 134 4.48 22.74 -22.65
N SER A 135 4.74 23.52 -23.71
CA SER A 135 5.89 24.41 -23.76
C SER A 135 5.43 25.88 -23.81
N CYS A 136 6.10 26.76 -23.11
CA CYS A 136 5.83 28.17 -23.11
C CYS A 136 7.12 29.00 -23.15
N SER A 137 7.00 30.26 -23.52
CA SER A 137 8.09 31.25 -23.39
C SER A 137 8.33 31.57 -21.91
N TYR A 138 9.55 32.01 -21.59
CA TYR A 138 9.98 32.30 -20.22
C TYR A 138 9.12 33.34 -19.48
N ASP A 139 8.56 34.31 -20.21
CA ASP A 139 7.67 35.36 -19.66
C ASP A 139 6.33 34.79 -19.14
N LYS A 140 5.96 33.55 -19.52
CA LYS A 140 4.71 32.91 -19.11
C LYS A 140 4.85 32.04 -17.87
N ILE A 141 6.06 31.76 -17.38
CA ILE A 141 6.31 30.90 -16.23
C ILE A 141 5.48 31.33 -14.99
N GLY A 142 5.38 32.64 -14.74
CA GLY A 142 4.61 33.14 -13.60
C GLY A 142 3.12 32.81 -13.68
N ILE A 143 2.53 32.76 -14.88
CA ILE A 143 1.14 32.38 -15.10
C ILE A 143 0.98 30.88 -14.79
N ILE A 144 1.92 30.04 -15.25
CA ILE A 144 1.90 28.60 -15.03
C ILE A 144 1.99 28.27 -13.54
N ASN A 145 2.94 28.89 -12.83
CA ASN A 145 3.10 28.67 -11.39
C ASN A 145 1.86 29.08 -10.58
N ASN A 146 1.08 30.05 -11.06
CA ASN A 146 -0.18 30.45 -10.41
C ASN A 146 -1.35 29.51 -10.73
N LEU A 147 -1.24 28.67 -11.78
CA LEU A 147 -2.24 27.65 -12.11
C LEU A 147 -2.01 26.34 -11.36
N VAL A 148 -0.81 26.15 -10.83
CA VAL A 148 -0.45 24.97 -10.05
C VAL A 148 -1.00 25.15 -8.63
N ASP A 149 -2.01 24.40 -8.33
CA ASP A 149 -2.68 24.31 -7.04
C ASP A 149 -2.79 22.85 -6.60
N ASP A 150 -3.70 22.57 -5.66
CA ASP A 150 -3.97 21.19 -5.20
C ASP A 150 -4.52 20.26 -6.31
N GLN A 151 -4.95 20.82 -7.45
CA GLN A 151 -5.52 20.07 -8.57
C GLN A 151 -4.48 19.68 -9.62
N PHE A 152 -3.43 20.49 -9.78
CA PHE A 152 -2.34 20.29 -10.76
C PHE A 152 -1.00 20.26 -10.06
N LYS A 153 -0.19 19.26 -10.34
CA LYS A 153 1.18 19.17 -9.81
C LYS A 153 2.18 19.13 -10.95
N ILE A 154 3.22 19.97 -10.89
CA ILE A 154 4.35 19.88 -11.80
C ILE A 154 5.20 18.69 -11.38
N ILE A 155 5.45 17.76 -12.32
CA ILE A 155 6.31 16.58 -12.10
C ILE A 155 7.68 16.73 -12.75
N ASP A 156 7.77 17.55 -13.81
CA ASP A 156 9.04 17.85 -14.48
C ASP A 156 9.01 19.24 -15.13
N THR A 157 10.18 19.87 -15.22
CA THR A 157 10.38 21.15 -15.92
C THR A 157 11.70 21.10 -16.68
N GLN A 158 11.64 21.24 -17.99
CA GLN A 158 12.80 21.26 -18.86
C GLN A 158 13.01 22.67 -19.43
N TYR A 159 14.24 23.14 -19.37
CA TYR A 159 14.64 24.47 -19.86
C TYR A 159 15.45 24.33 -21.15
N SER A 160 14.96 25.00 -22.23
CA SER A 160 15.64 25.12 -23.53
C SER A 160 15.36 26.51 -24.12
N ASP A 161 15.17 26.63 -25.42
CA ASP A 161 14.66 27.86 -26.04
C ASP A 161 13.26 28.26 -25.55
N GLN A 162 12.54 27.26 -25.07
CA GLN A 162 11.28 27.38 -24.35
C GLN A 162 11.34 26.55 -23.05
N VAL A 163 10.42 26.84 -22.14
CA VAL A 163 10.26 26.03 -20.91
C VAL A 163 9.14 25.02 -21.14
N THR A 164 9.47 23.73 -20.98
CA THR A 164 8.51 22.64 -21.10
C THR A 164 8.16 22.12 -19.71
N PHE A 165 6.88 22.17 -19.38
CA PHE A 165 6.32 21.63 -18.15
C PHE A 165 5.64 20.31 -18.43
N THR A 166 5.84 19.34 -17.53
CA THR A 166 5.02 18.13 -17.43
C THR A 166 4.22 18.21 -16.15
N ILE A 167 2.91 18.21 -16.26
CA ILE A 167 2.00 18.30 -15.12
C ILE A 167 1.07 17.09 -15.11
N HIS A 168 0.54 16.78 -13.94
CA HIS A 168 -0.48 15.74 -13.78
C HIS A 168 -1.65 16.22 -12.92
N THR A 169 -2.80 15.58 -13.14
CA THR A 169 -4.03 15.81 -12.40
C THR A 169 -4.79 14.51 -12.20
N THR A 170 -5.54 14.41 -11.12
CA THR A 170 -6.40 13.25 -10.81
C THR A 170 -7.84 13.40 -11.33
N LYS A 171 -8.20 14.54 -11.96
CA LYS A 171 -9.56 14.82 -12.43
C LYS A 171 -9.61 14.90 -13.95
N GLU A 172 -10.46 14.06 -14.57
CA GLU A 172 -10.73 14.08 -16.01
C GLU A 172 -11.17 15.47 -16.53
N ASP A 173 -12.01 16.19 -15.78
CA ASP A 173 -12.55 17.49 -16.17
C ASP A 173 -11.51 18.62 -16.19
N ASN A 174 -10.31 18.39 -15.68
CA ASN A 174 -9.27 19.39 -15.59
C ASN A 174 -8.60 19.70 -16.94
N GLN A 175 -8.73 18.84 -17.96
CA GLN A 175 -8.24 19.14 -19.29
C GLN A 175 -8.89 20.44 -19.83
N GLN A 176 -10.20 20.59 -19.66
CA GLN A 176 -10.92 21.78 -20.13
C GLN A 176 -10.57 23.04 -19.32
N THR A 177 -10.30 22.87 -18.03
CA THR A 177 -9.81 23.95 -17.15
C THR A 177 -8.41 24.39 -17.57
N LEU A 178 -7.53 23.42 -17.83
CA LEU A 178 -6.18 23.65 -18.31
C LEU A 178 -6.20 24.31 -19.71
N ASP A 179 -6.99 23.79 -20.62
CA ASP A 179 -7.19 24.36 -21.96
C ASP A 179 -7.68 25.80 -21.89
N ASN A 180 -8.61 26.11 -21.01
CA ASN A 180 -9.14 27.46 -20.86
C ASN A 180 -8.11 28.41 -20.25
N ALA A 181 -7.31 27.96 -19.29
CA ALA A 181 -6.28 28.73 -18.65
C ALA A 181 -5.05 28.97 -19.55
N LEU A 182 -4.74 27.99 -20.42
CA LEU A 182 -3.56 27.99 -21.29
C LEU A 182 -3.87 28.42 -22.75
N LYS A 183 -5.15 28.53 -23.14
CA LYS A 183 -5.64 28.75 -24.52
C LYS A 183 -5.00 29.89 -25.31
N GLN A 184 -4.28 30.81 -24.68
CA GLN A 184 -3.63 31.92 -25.35
C GLN A 184 -2.08 31.86 -25.38
N ALA A 185 -1.47 30.83 -24.78
CA ALA A 185 -0.05 30.84 -24.52
C ALA A 185 0.75 29.64 -24.98
N VAL A 186 0.10 28.47 -25.29
CA VAL A 186 0.83 27.19 -25.28
C VAL A 186 0.23 26.14 -26.20
N SER A 187 1.06 25.31 -26.87
CA SER A 187 0.64 24.06 -27.49
C SER A 187 0.62 22.94 -26.45
N ILE A 188 -0.56 22.44 -26.11
CA ILE A 188 -0.72 21.31 -25.18
C ILE A 188 -0.55 20.02 -25.97
N GLN A 189 0.30 19.12 -25.46
CA GLN A 189 0.36 17.73 -25.89
C GLN A 189 -0.18 16.88 -24.73
N SER A 190 -1.20 16.06 -25.00
CA SER A 190 -1.67 15.08 -24.03
C SER A 190 -0.78 13.84 -24.07
N PHE A 191 -0.48 13.28 -22.92
CA PHE A 191 0.17 11.99 -22.79
C PHE A 191 -0.82 10.94 -22.27
N ASP A 192 -0.41 9.66 -22.36
CA ASP A 192 -1.17 8.57 -21.80
C ASP A 192 -1.34 8.72 -20.28
N ASP A 193 -2.49 8.26 -19.79
CA ASP A 193 -2.75 8.19 -18.36
C ASP A 193 -1.73 7.28 -17.65
N LEU A 194 -1.20 7.75 -16.54
CA LEU A 194 -0.31 6.98 -15.70
C LEU A 194 -1.08 6.50 -14.47
N LEU A 195 -0.92 5.22 -14.13
CA LEU A 195 -1.37 4.71 -12.84
C LEU A 195 -0.31 5.06 -11.80
N VAL A 196 -0.64 5.98 -10.90
CA VAL A 196 0.26 6.43 -9.84
C VAL A 196 -0.19 5.88 -8.50
N GLU A 197 0.74 5.26 -7.79
CA GLU A 197 0.47 4.80 -6.44
C GLU A 197 0.35 6.01 -5.50
N THR A 198 -0.85 6.19 -4.95
CA THR A 198 -1.18 7.35 -4.12
C THR A 198 -1.56 6.87 -2.71
N PRO A 199 -0.92 7.42 -1.66
CA PRO A 199 -1.34 7.16 -0.29
C PRO A 199 -2.78 7.64 -0.06
N LEU A 200 -3.59 6.77 0.55
CA LEU A 200 -4.92 7.15 1.02
C LEU A 200 -4.76 7.99 2.29
N GLY A 201 -5.33 9.19 2.32
CA GLY A 201 -5.41 9.96 3.55
C GLY A 201 -6.14 9.13 4.62
N LYS A 202 -5.64 9.13 5.86
CA LYS A 202 -6.46 8.64 6.96
C LYS A 202 -7.62 9.63 7.08
N GLU A 203 -8.85 9.15 6.88
CA GLU A 203 -10.02 9.91 7.31
C GLU A 203 -9.89 10.09 8.84
N ASP A 204 -9.75 11.34 9.27
CA ASP A 204 -9.71 11.74 10.69
C ASP A 204 -11.05 11.46 11.39
#